data_8bf95dcc028f276c009646daaa6e3dc4
#
_entry.id   8bf95dcc028f276c009646daaa6e3dc4
#
_cell.length_a   1.000
_cell.length_b   1.000
_cell.length_c   1.000
_cell.angle_alpha   90.00
_cell.angle_beta   90.00
_cell.angle_gamma   90.00
#
_symmetry.space_group_name_H-M   'P 1'
#
loop_
_entity.id
_entity.type
_entity.pdbx_description
1 polymer ?
#
loop_
_entity_poly.entity_id
_entity_poly.type
_entity_poly.pdbx_seq_one_letter_code
_entity_poly.pdbx_strand_id
1 'polypeptide(L)'
;MEQMLICLSLALIAGLLMSRAAKAVRLPAVTAYLLTGLLLGPFFLGRLGLSRFGFGFGSLVAVEGYGILTQVALGFIAFVIGNEFRLSALKHMGRRAVTVGIAQAVITTALVDIALVALHFARPDVISLASAITLGSIAAATAPAATLMVVKQYKADGPLTKLLLMVVAIDDAVGLVLFSASYGVANALEQGRIDPMSVVLEPLLEIALSLALGAAAGYLLNLLEVYFHSRSKRMSLSVAFVLLTVGLSMTKFEINGTRCGFSLLLVCMMTGTVFCNVCPTSDELMDRLDRWVSPINILFFVLSGAELDLTILTNPMVLLIGVVYIVARSAGKISGSYLSCRATSCSPAIQKYLGITLLPQAGVALGMAATAAELSDGHMVRNVVLFSVLVYELVGPTLTKISLVAAGEIRPEGRTSARVENQPEAPVELS
;
A
#
# COMPACT_ATOMS: atom_id res chain seq x y z
N MET A 1 -14.42 25.54 0.89
CA MET A 1 -13.95 25.05 -0.44
C MET A 1 -12.70 25.78 -0.89
N GLU A 2 -12.64 27.13 -0.88
CA GLU A 2 -11.46 27.88 -1.30
C GLU A 2 -10.18 27.47 -0.58
N GLN A 3 -10.20 27.41 0.75
CA GLN A 3 -9.07 26.98 1.57
C GLN A 3 -8.60 25.56 1.24
N MET A 4 -9.53 24.64 0.91
CA MET A 4 -9.19 23.28 0.52
C MET A 4 -8.36 23.26 -0.78
N LEU A 5 -8.79 24.02 -1.78
CA LEU A 5 -8.07 24.09 -3.06
C LEU A 5 -6.69 24.73 -2.90
N ILE A 6 -6.60 25.81 -2.11
CA ILE A 6 -5.31 26.46 -1.82
C ILE A 6 -4.38 25.48 -1.11
N CYS A 7 -4.87 24.79 -0.07
CA CYS A 7 -4.09 23.82 0.69
C CYS A 7 -3.58 22.66 -0.19
N LEU A 8 -4.43 22.08 -1.05
CA LEU A 8 -4.02 21.03 -2.00
C LEU A 8 -2.98 21.54 -3.01
N SER A 9 -3.18 22.74 -3.54
CA SER A 9 -2.22 23.34 -4.49
C SER A 9 -0.86 23.56 -3.86
N LEU A 10 -0.84 24.12 -2.64
CA LEU A 10 0.40 24.34 -1.89
C LEU A 10 1.06 23.02 -1.47
N ALA A 11 0.27 22.03 -1.07
CA ALA A 11 0.74 20.69 -0.74
C ALA A 11 1.41 20.01 -1.97
N LEU A 12 0.80 20.13 -3.14
CA LEU A 12 1.36 19.62 -4.40
C LEU A 12 2.69 20.31 -4.76
N ILE A 13 2.72 21.65 -4.69
CA ILE A 13 3.93 22.45 -4.98
C ILE A 13 5.04 22.09 -3.98
N ALA A 14 4.73 22.04 -2.68
CA ALA A 14 5.69 21.70 -1.64
C ALA A 14 6.24 20.28 -1.82
N GLY A 15 5.37 19.32 -2.15
CA GLY A 15 5.76 17.94 -2.46
C GLY A 15 6.73 17.86 -3.64
N LEU A 16 6.43 18.57 -4.73
CA LEU A 16 7.29 18.64 -5.90
C LEU A 16 8.66 19.26 -5.58
N LEU A 17 8.70 20.35 -4.82
CA LEU A 17 9.96 21.01 -4.41
C LEU A 17 10.78 20.09 -3.50
N MET A 18 10.13 19.46 -2.51
CA MET A 18 10.79 18.53 -1.59
C MET A 18 11.32 17.30 -2.32
N SER A 19 10.60 16.77 -3.31
CA SER A 19 11.08 15.64 -4.12
C SER A 19 12.36 15.97 -4.90
N ARG A 20 12.48 17.22 -5.33
CA ARG A 20 13.70 17.71 -5.99
C ARG A 20 14.86 17.82 -5.01
N ALA A 21 14.61 18.30 -3.79
CA ALA A 21 15.62 18.34 -2.72
C ALA A 21 16.04 16.91 -2.30
N ALA A 22 15.09 15.99 -2.16
CA ALA A 22 15.36 14.59 -1.82
C ALA A 22 16.22 13.88 -2.88
N LYS A 23 16.08 14.24 -4.16
CA LYS A 23 16.94 13.71 -5.23
C LYS A 23 18.42 14.05 -5.00
N ALA A 24 18.73 15.22 -4.44
CA ALA A 24 20.12 15.61 -4.13
C ALA A 24 20.75 14.71 -3.07
N VAL A 25 19.96 14.21 -2.13
CA VAL A 25 20.38 13.25 -1.09
C VAL A 25 20.07 11.80 -1.46
N ARG A 26 19.71 11.53 -2.72
CA ARG A 26 19.42 10.20 -3.27
C ARG A 26 18.27 9.45 -2.59
N LEU A 27 17.30 10.17 -1.99
CA LEU A 27 16.09 9.58 -1.41
C LEU A 27 15.00 9.37 -2.47
N PRO A 28 14.13 8.37 -2.31
CA PRO A 28 12.94 8.22 -3.13
C PRO A 28 12.00 9.42 -3.02
N ALA A 29 11.28 9.74 -4.10
CA ALA A 29 10.31 10.84 -4.10
C ALA A 29 9.16 10.59 -3.14
N VAL A 30 8.75 9.34 -2.95
CA VAL A 30 7.71 8.94 -1.97
C VAL A 30 8.06 9.40 -0.57
N THR A 31 9.28 9.12 -0.11
CA THR A 31 9.75 9.56 1.22
C THR A 31 9.69 11.10 1.34
N ALA A 32 10.02 11.82 0.26
CA ALA A 32 9.93 13.29 0.24
C ALA A 32 8.47 13.77 0.34
N TYR A 33 7.54 13.12 -0.34
CA TYR A 33 6.12 13.47 -0.26
C TYR A 33 5.54 13.21 1.12
N LEU A 34 5.86 12.07 1.74
CA LEU A 34 5.49 11.75 3.12
C LEU A 34 6.05 12.77 4.12
N LEU A 35 7.34 13.10 4.01
CA LEU A 35 7.96 14.13 4.83
C LEU A 35 7.31 15.50 4.62
N THR A 36 6.96 15.85 3.39
CA THR A 36 6.21 17.08 3.10
C THR A 36 4.87 17.10 3.82
N GLY A 37 4.13 16.00 3.76
CA GLY A 37 2.86 15.84 4.46
C GLY A 37 3.01 15.97 5.97
N LEU A 38 3.99 15.29 6.54
CA LEU A 38 4.32 15.39 7.96
C LEU A 38 4.61 16.84 8.39
N LEU A 39 5.41 17.57 7.59
CA LEU A 39 5.73 18.98 7.86
C LEU A 39 4.51 19.90 7.71
N LEU A 40 3.67 19.68 6.69
CA LEU A 40 2.43 20.42 6.47
C LEU A 40 1.31 19.98 7.41
N GLY A 41 1.48 18.86 8.08
CA GLY A 41 0.50 18.24 8.97
C GLY A 41 0.18 19.05 10.23
N PRO A 42 -0.88 18.63 10.97
CA PRO A 42 -1.38 19.32 12.14
C PRO A 42 -0.36 19.44 13.27
N PHE A 43 0.65 18.57 13.29
CA PHE A 43 1.66 18.50 14.37
C PHE A 43 2.85 19.43 14.16
N PHE A 44 3.04 19.98 12.94
CA PHE A 44 4.11 20.94 12.62
C PHE A 44 3.55 22.30 12.19
N LEU A 45 3.52 22.61 10.90
CA LEU A 45 3.07 23.90 10.38
C LEU A 45 1.59 24.18 10.68
N GLY A 46 0.75 23.15 10.77
CA GLY A 46 -0.64 23.30 11.19
C GLY A 46 -0.79 23.94 12.58
N ARG A 47 0.12 23.65 13.52
CA ARG A 47 0.16 24.25 14.86
C ARG A 47 0.47 25.75 14.86
N LEU A 48 1.19 26.24 13.86
CA LEU A 48 1.58 27.65 13.76
C LEU A 48 0.43 28.57 13.30
N GLY A 49 -0.77 28.02 13.09
CA GLY A 49 -1.95 28.79 12.65
C GLY A 49 -1.85 29.26 11.19
N LEU A 50 -0.83 28.83 10.45
CA LEU A 50 -0.64 29.17 9.04
C LEU A 50 -1.68 28.51 8.12
N SER A 51 -2.41 27.53 8.63
CA SER A 51 -3.54 26.88 7.95
C SER A 51 -4.65 27.86 7.55
N ARG A 52 -4.78 29.00 8.25
CA ARG A 52 -5.71 30.08 7.87
C ARG A 52 -5.38 30.70 6.52
N PHE A 53 -4.13 30.66 6.11
CA PHE A 53 -3.64 31.14 4.81
C PHE A 53 -3.47 30.01 3.79
N GLY A 54 -3.96 28.79 4.11
CA GLY A 54 -3.79 27.61 3.24
C GLY A 54 -2.43 26.90 3.37
N PHE A 55 -1.54 27.37 4.25
CA PHE A 55 -0.27 26.69 4.52
C PHE A 55 -0.43 25.64 5.61
N GLY A 56 -0.53 24.36 5.18
CA GLY A 56 -0.65 23.22 6.06
C GLY A 56 -2.06 22.88 6.49
N PHE A 57 -2.20 21.73 7.12
CA PHE A 57 -3.47 21.16 7.59
C PHE A 57 -3.64 21.49 9.07
N GLY A 58 -4.71 22.21 9.42
CA GLY A 58 -4.93 22.71 10.79
C GLY A 58 -5.35 21.64 11.80
N SER A 59 -5.88 20.51 11.35
CA SER A 59 -6.32 19.39 12.21
C SER A 59 -6.35 18.07 11.42
N LEU A 60 -6.36 16.94 12.13
CA LEU A 60 -6.57 15.62 11.51
C LEU A 60 -7.92 15.55 10.79
N VAL A 61 -8.97 16.11 11.37
CA VAL A 61 -10.30 16.18 10.74
C VAL A 61 -10.25 16.91 9.40
N ALA A 62 -9.42 17.96 9.29
CA ALA A 62 -9.23 18.66 8.02
C ALA A 62 -8.52 17.77 6.99
N VAL A 63 -7.60 16.91 7.39
CA VAL A 63 -6.93 15.93 6.50
C VAL A 63 -7.92 14.84 6.09
N GLU A 64 -8.70 14.29 7.01
CA GLU A 64 -9.75 13.29 6.74
C GLU A 64 -10.79 13.80 5.73
N GLY A 65 -11.04 15.11 5.69
CA GLY A 65 -11.91 15.75 4.69
C GLY A 65 -11.45 15.53 3.23
N TYR A 66 -10.20 15.13 3.00
CA TYR A 66 -9.67 14.75 1.69
C TYR A 66 -9.70 13.24 1.42
N GLY A 67 -10.32 12.45 2.29
CA GLY A 67 -10.32 10.99 2.21
C GLY A 67 -10.79 10.43 0.86
N ILE A 68 -11.72 11.10 0.17
CA ILE A 68 -12.16 10.69 -1.16
C ILE A 68 -11.00 10.73 -2.18
N LEU A 69 -10.10 11.72 -2.08
CA LEU A 69 -8.93 11.80 -2.95
C LEU A 69 -7.95 10.66 -2.68
N THR A 70 -7.77 10.30 -1.42
CA THR A 70 -6.96 9.15 -0.98
C THR A 70 -7.52 7.84 -1.54
N GLN A 71 -8.85 7.63 -1.46
CA GLN A 71 -9.50 6.43 -2.01
C GLN A 71 -9.37 6.35 -3.54
N VAL A 72 -9.57 7.46 -4.23
CA VAL A 72 -9.40 7.54 -5.69
C VAL A 72 -7.95 7.23 -6.09
N ALA A 73 -6.98 7.80 -5.38
CA ALA A 73 -5.56 7.51 -5.62
C ALA A 73 -5.23 6.03 -5.45
N LEU A 74 -5.69 5.42 -4.34
CA LEU A 74 -5.55 3.98 -4.10
C LEU A 74 -6.17 3.14 -5.21
N GLY A 75 -7.36 3.53 -5.71
CA GLY A 75 -8.01 2.85 -6.82
C GLY A 75 -7.17 2.88 -8.10
N PHE A 76 -6.57 4.01 -8.46
CA PHE A 76 -5.67 4.11 -9.60
C PHE A 76 -4.39 3.31 -9.40
N ILE A 77 -3.80 3.34 -8.22
CA ILE A 77 -2.62 2.55 -7.88
C ILE A 77 -2.92 1.06 -8.04
N ALA A 78 -4.03 0.59 -7.48
CA ALA A 78 -4.45 -0.82 -7.57
C ALA A 78 -4.74 -1.23 -9.02
N PHE A 79 -5.43 -0.39 -9.80
CA PHE A 79 -5.70 -0.64 -11.22
C PHE A 79 -4.40 -0.82 -12.03
N VAL A 80 -3.40 0.02 -11.76
CA VAL A 80 -2.09 -0.08 -12.41
C VAL A 80 -1.32 -1.32 -11.97
N ILE A 81 -1.38 -1.70 -10.68
CA ILE A 81 -0.80 -2.96 -10.18
C ILE A 81 -1.44 -4.15 -10.89
N GLY A 82 -2.74 -4.10 -11.17
CA GLY A 82 -3.44 -5.12 -11.94
C GLY A 82 -2.81 -5.43 -13.30
N ASN A 83 -2.15 -4.45 -13.94
CA ASN A 83 -1.44 -4.64 -15.20
C ASN A 83 -0.23 -5.59 -15.09
N GLU A 84 0.34 -5.78 -13.91
CA GLU A 84 1.44 -6.73 -13.68
C GLU A 84 0.96 -8.21 -13.72
N PHE A 85 -0.37 -8.44 -13.59
CA PHE A 85 -0.99 -9.78 -13.66
C PHE A 85 -1.31 -10.24 -15.08
N ARG A 86 -0.40 -10.00 -16.01
CA ARG A 86 -0.54 -10.54 -17.36
C ARG A 86 -0.40 -12.07 -17.36
N LEU A 87 -1.33 -12.76 -18.02
CA LEU A 87 -1.34 -14.23 -18.11
C LEU A 87 -0.03 -14.79 -18.65
N SER A 88 0.66 -14.08 -19.54
CA SER A 88 1.97 -14.45 -20.05
C SER A 88 3.05 -14.47 -18.96
N ALA A 89 3.05 -13.50 -18.05
CA ALA A 89 3.96 -13.43 -16.92
C ALA A 89 3.58 -14.44 -15.82
N LEU A 90 2.27 -14.59 -15.55
CA LEU A 90 1.76 -15.53 -14.54
C LEU A 90 2.09 -17.00 -14.86
N LYS A 91 2.09 -17.40 -16.13
CA LYS A 91 2.41 -18.79 -16.52
C LYS A 91 3.78 -19.25 -16.03
N HIS A 92 4.74 -18.33 -15.93
CA HIS A 92 6.11 -18.66 -15.52
C HIS A 92 6.40 -18.44 -14.03
N MET A 93 5.72 -17.49 -13.36
CA MET A 93 6.03 -17.08 -12.00
C MET A 93 4.86 -17.20 -11.01
N GLY A 94 3.61 -17.35 -11.47
CA GLY A 94 2.41 -17.25 -10.63
C GLY A 94 2.37 -18.21 -9.44
N ARG A 95 2.73 -19.50 -9.66
CA ARG A 95 2.76 -20.48 -8.56
C ARG A 95 3.77 -20.13 -7.49
N ARG A 96 4.95 -19.60 -7.90
CA ARG A 96 5.98 -19.13 -6.95
C ARG A 96 5.48 -17.90 -6.16
N ALA A 97 4.88 -16.93 -6.85
CA ALA A 97 4.34 -15.74 -6.22
C ALA A 97 3.26 -16.06 -5.18
N VAL A 98 2.32 -16.96 -5.52
CA VAL A 98 1.27 -17.41 -4.58
C VAL A 98 1.88 -18.11 -3.37
N THR A 99 2.79 -19.09 -3.60
CA THR A 99 3.42 -19.81 -2.49
C THR A 99 4.22 -18.87 -1.59
N VAL A 100 5.02 -17.97 -2.19
CA VAL A 100 5.85 -17.02 -1.44
C VAL A 100 4.95 -16.01 -0.70
N GLY A 101 3.92 -15.46 -1.37
CA GLY A 101 2.99 -14.49 -0.76
C GLY A 101 2.29 -15.08 0.46
N ILE A 102 1.67 -16.26 0.32
CA ILE A 102 0.98 -16.91 1.44
C ILE A 102 1.96 -17.27 2.56
N ALA A 103 3.07 -17.95 2.24
CA ALA A 103 3.98 -18.45 3.25
C ALA A 103 4.64 -17.31 4.05
N GLN A 104 5.08 -16.22 3.38
CA GLN A 104 5.70 -15.11 4.09
C GLN A 104 4.68 -14.35 4.96
N ALA A 105 3.42 -14.22 4.52
CA ALA A 105 2.36 -13.58 5.32
C ALA A 105 2.06 -14.40 6.58
N VAL A 106 1.87 -15.72 6.45
CA VAL A 106 1.62 -16.62 7.59
C VAL A 106 2.80 -16.64 8.56
N ILE A 107 4.04 -16.74 8.07
CA ILE A 107 5.24 -16.71 8.93
C ILE A 107 5.37 -15.38 9.64
N THR A 108 5.06 -14.26 8.97
CA THR A 108 5.11 -12.93 9.59
C THR A 108 4.08 -12.82 10.70
N THR A 109 2.83 -13.20 10.45
CA THR A 109 1.77 -13.24 11.46
C THR A 109 2.18 -14.09 12.66
N ALA A 110 2.62 -15.33 12.42
CA ALA A 110 3.02 -16.24 13.50
C ALA A 110 4.19 -15.69 14.35
N LEU A 111 5.20 -15.07 13.75
CA LEU A 111 6.31 -14.48 14.49
C LEU A 111 5.90 -13.28 15.34
N VAL A 112 5.01 -12.44 14.80
CA VAL A 112 4.49 -11.31 15.57
C VAL A 112 3.56 -11.77 16.68
N ASP A 113 2.70 -12.77 16.41
CA ASP A 113 1.87 -13.40 17.44
C ASP A 113 2.73 -13.97 18.58
N ILE A 114 3.75 -14.76 18.26
CA ILE A 114 4.66 -15.33 19.27
C ILE A 114 5.30 -14.21 20.10
N ALA A 115 5.78 -13.15 19.47
CA ALA A 115 6.47 -12.06 20.17
C ALA A 115 5.50 -11.27 21.10
N LEU A 116 4.29 -10.93 20.59
CA LEU A 116 3.33 -10.14 21.35
C LEU A 116 2.58 -10.95 22.41
N VAL A 117 2.30 -12.23 22.14
CA VAL A 117 1.75 -13.16 23.14
C VAL A 117 2.75 -13.44 24.25
N ALA A 118 4.05 -13.59 23.92
CA ALA A 118 5.09 -13.67 24.94
C ALA A 118 5.18 -12.39 25.79
N LEU A 119 5.02 -11.22 25.17
CA LEU A 119 4.94 -9.93 25.87
C LEU A 119 3.71 -9.88 26.80
N HIS A 120 2.54 -10.36 26.35
CA HIS A 120 1.34 -10.47 27.17
C HIS A 120 1.57 -11.33 28.42
N PHE A 121 2.19 -12.52 28.30
CA PHE A 121 2.46 -13.37 29.46
C PHE A 121 3.52 -12.78 30.40
N ALA A 122 4.48 -12.00 29.87
CA ALA A 122 5.46 -11.31 30.69
C ALA A 122 4.89 -10.05 31.37
N ARG A 123 4.00 -9.34 30.73
CA ARG A 123 3.41 -8.06 31.16
C ARG A 123 1.94 -7.96 30.72
N PRO A 124 1.01 -8.65 31.43
CA PRO A 124 -0.40 -8.64 31.08
C PRO A 124 -1.09 -7.27 31.13
N ASP A 125 -0.49 -6.36 31.91
CA ASP A 125 -0.88 -4.96 32.06
C ASP A 125 -0.61 -4.10 30.82
N VAL A 126 0.23 -4.55 29.88
CA VAL A 126 0.69 -3.77 28.73
C VAL A 126 -0.13 -4.04 27.47
N ILE A 127 -0.53 -5.27 27.23
CA ILE A 127 -1.28 -5.67 26.03
C ILE A 127 -2.18 -6.86 26.35
N SER A 128 -3.44 -6.82 25.86
CA SER A 128 -4.35 -7.96 25.96
C SER A 128 -4.00 -9.06 24.95
N LEU A 129 -4.44 -10.31 25.23
CA LEU A 129 -4.23 -11.42 24.29
C LEU A 129 -4.97 -11.20 22.97
N ALA A 130 -6.17 -10.62 23.02
CA ALA A 130 -6.97 -10.27 21.84
C ALA A 130 -6.22 -9.25 20.95
N SER A 131 -5.68 -8.19 21.56
CA SER A 131 -4.88 -7.18 20.84
C SER A 131 -3.59 -7.76 20.27
N ALA A 132 -2.91 -8.66 20.98
CA ALA A 132 -1.70 -9.30 20.51
C ALA A 132 -1.93 -10.11 19.22
N ILE A 133 -2.94 -10.97 19.20
CA ILE A 133 -3.32 -11.80 18.03
C ILE A 133 -3.80 -10.93 16.86
N THR A 134 -4.56 -9.88 17.15
CA THR A 134 -5.02 -8.94 16.10
C THR A 134 -3.84 -8.20 15.45
N LEU A 135 -2.90 -7.70 16.25
CA LEU A 135 -1.68 -7.04 15.73
C LEU A 135 -0.85 -7.99 14.88
N GLY A 136 -0.74 -9.26 15.25
CA GLY A 136 0.00 -10.26 14.46
C GLY A 136 -0.56 -10.42 13.05
N SER A 137 -1.87 -10.48 12.89
CA SER A 137 -2.49 -10.56 11.58
C SER A 137 -2.36 -9.26 10.75
N ILE A 138 -2.47 -8.09 11.38
CA ILE A 138 -2.22 -6.79 10.73
C ILE A 138 -0.78 -6.71 10.20
N ALA A 139 0.17 -7.39 10.84
CA ALA A 139 1.57 -7.41 10.42
C ALA A 139 1.79 -8.07 9.04
N ALA A 140 0.88 -8.90 8.57
CA ALA A 140 0.95 -9.49 7.23
C ALA A 140 0.86 -8.45 6.11
N ALA A 141 0.09 -7.37 6.30
CA ALA A 141 -0.17 -6.37 5.26
C ALA A 141 1.09 -5.64 4.80
N THR A 142 1.21 -5.43 3.49
CA THR A 142 2.29 -4.68 2.83
C THR A 142 1.68 -3.49 2.07
N ALA A 143 2.39 -2.35 2.01
CA ALA A 143 1.93 -1.18 1.28
C ALA A 143 2.27 -1.28 -0.21
N PRO A 144 1.29 -1.51 -1.11
CA PRO A 144 1.57 -1.62 -2.53
C PRO A 144 1.98 -0.28 -3.16
N ALA A 145 1.36 0.82 -2.71
CA ALA A 145 1.57 2.15 -3.25
C ALA A 145 3.03 2.63 -3.15
N ALA A 146 3.62 2.54 -1.95
CA ALA A 146 4.99 2.98 -1.71
C ALA A 146 6.01 2.17 -2.53
N THR A 147 5.83 0.85 -2.59
CA THR A 147 6.68 -0.07 -3.36
C THR A 147 6.58 0.21 -4.85
N LEU A 148 5.36 0.33 -5.39
CA LEU A 148 5.11 0.62 -6.81
C LEU A 148 5.74 1.96 -7.24
N MET A 149 5.62 2.99 -6.41
CA MET A 149 6.21 4.30 -6.72
C MET A 149 7.73 4.25 -6.81
N VAL A 150 8.41 3.47 -5.95
CA VAL A 150 9.85 3.26 -6.05
C VAL A 150 10.20 2.52 -7.34
N VAL A 151 9.50 1.42 -7.64
CA VAL A 151 9.67 0.65 -8.87
C VAL A 151 9.55 1.55 -10.10
N LYS A 152 8.51 2.38 -10.17
CA LYS A 152 8.27 3.30 -11.28
C LYS A 152 9.27 4.44 -11.37
N GLN A 153 9.60 5.07 -10.23
CA GLN A 153 10.55 6.18 -10.18
C GLN A 153 11.91 5.78 -10.76
N TYR A 154 12.37 4.57 -10.43
CA TYR A 154 13.68 4.07 -10.83
C TYR A 154 13.64 3.16 -12.06
N LYS A 155 12.43 2.95 -12.65
CA LYS A 155 12.22 1.99 -13.75
C LYS A 155 12.83 0.63 -13.44
N ALA A 156 12.54 0.12 -12.25
CA ALA A 156 13.00 -1.20 -11.89
C ALA A 156 12.37 -2.25 -12.82
N ASP A 157 13.19 -3.11 -13.38
CA ASP A 157 12.76 -4.25 -14.18
C ASP A 157 13.70 -5.41 -13.91
N GLY A 158 13.11 -6.54 -13.52
CA GLY A 158 13.85 -7.75 -13.23
C GLY A 158 12.99 -8.79 -12.51
N PRO A 159 13.56 -9.97 -12.27
CA PRO A 159 12.85 -11.08 -11.62
C PRO A 159 12.38 -10.74 -10.18
N LEU A 160 13.18 -10.00 -9.42
CA LEU A 160 12.80 -9.55 -8.06
C LEU A 160 11.62 -8.57 -8.14
N THR A 161 11.70 -7.57 -9.01
CA THR A 161 10.63 -6.57 -9.19
C THR A 161 9.31 -7.23 -9.58
N LYS A 162 9.33 -8.15 -10.55
CA LYS A 162 8.13 -8.86 -11.00
C LYS A 162 7.53 -9.73 -9.89
N LEU A 163 8.35 -10.47 -9.16
CA LEU A 163 7.87 -11.28 -8.04
C LEU A 163 7.34 -10.38 -6.90
N LEU A 164 8.04 -9.29 -6.59
CA LEU A 164 7.64 -8.32 -5.58
C LEU A 164 6.24 -7.78 -5.83
N LEU A 165 5.95 -7.27 -7.03
CA LEU A 165 4.64 -6.70 -7.36
C LEU A 165 3.52 -7.74 -7.28
N MET A 166 3.78 -8.98 -7.72
CA MET A 166 2.82 -10.08 -7.58
C MET A 166 2.59 -10.47 -6.11
N VAL A 167 3.64 -10.56 -5.30
CA VAL A 167 3.52 -10.90 -3.87
C VAL A 167 2.76 -9.81 -3.12
N VAL A 168 3.08 -8.55 -3.35
CA VAL A 168 2.40 -7.41 -2.70
C VAL A 168 0.89 -7.43 -2.97
N ALA A 169 0.48 -7.74 -4.21
CA ALA A 169 -0.94 -7.82 -4.53
C ALA A 169 -1.64 -9.05 -3.92
N ILE A 170 -0.93 -10.17 -3.75
CA ILE A 170 -1.46 -11.35 -3.05
C ILE A 170 -1.56 -11.10 -1.55
N ASP A 171 -0.64 -10.32 -0.99
CA ASP A 171 -0.61 -9.98 0.43
C ASP A 171 -1.90 -9.30 0.91
N ASP A 172 -2.54 -8.48 0.07
CA ASP A 172 -3.80 -7.82 0.42
C ASP A 172 -4.92 -8.85 0.68
N ALA A 173 -5.08 -9.84 -0.21
CA ALA A 173 -6.08 -10.88 -0.04
C ALA A 173 -5.75 -11.80 1.14
N VAL A 174 -4.49 -12.24 1.26
CA VAL A 174 -4.04 -13.13 2.35
C VAL A 174 -4.13 -12.40 3.69
N GLY A 175 -3.70 -11.12 3.74
CA GLY A 175 -3.77 -10.28 4.93
C GLY A 175 -5.21 -10.11 5.43
N LEU A 176 -6.17 -9.90 4.52
CA LEU A 176 -7.58 -9.79 4.87
C LEU A 176 -8.12 -11.08 5.50
N VAL A 177 -7.79 -12.25 4.94
CA VAL A 177 -8.20 -13.55 5.50
C VAL A 177 -7.57 -13.78 6.88
N LEU A 178 -6.26 -13.54 7.02
CA LEU A 178 -5.56 -13.68 8.29
C LEU A 178 -6.12 -12.74 9.35
N PHE A 179 -6.38 -11.48 8.99
CA PHE A 179 -6.96 -10.49 9.89
C PHE A 179 -8.36 -10.92 10.36
N SER A 180 -9.23 -11.31 9.47
CA SER A 180 -10.60 -11.71 9.84
C SER A 180 -10.62 -12.94 10.72
N ALA A 181 -9.77 -13.93 10.44
CA ALA A 181 -9.63 -15.10 11.31
C ALA A 181 -9.12 -14.71 12.71
N SER A 182 -8.07 -13.91 12.79
CA SER A 182 -7.47 -13.46 14.06
C SER A 182 -8.41 -12.55 14.85
N TYR A 183 -9.08 -11.62 14.16
CA TYR A 183 -10.05 -10.69 14.76
C TYR A 183 -11.27 -11.43 15.29
N GLY A 184 -11.76 -12.46 14.56
CA GLY A 184 -12.82 -13.30 15.04
C GLY A 184 -12.43 -14.08 16.30
N VAL A 185 -11.18 -14.61 16.39
CA VAL A 185 -10.66 -15.24 17.61
C VAL A 185 -10.53 -14.21 18.74
N ALA A 186 -10.04 -13.00 18.45
CA ALA A 186 -9.93 -11.92 19.43
C ALA A 186 -11.30 -11.54 20.03
N ASN A 187 -12.32 -11.36 19.18
CA ASN A 187 -13.68 -11.10 19.62
C ASN A 187 -14.26 -12.26 20.46
N ALA A 188 -13.96 -13.50 20.10
CA ALA A 188 -14.39 -14.67 20.86
C ALA A 188 -13.76 -14.71 22.26
N LEU A 189 -12.50 -14.30 22.38
CA LEU A 189 -11.81 -14.18 23.68
C LEU A 189 -12.44 -13.11 24.57
N GLU A 190 -12.93 -12.01 23.99
CA GLU A 190 -13.58 -10.92 24.74
C GLU A 190 -15.05 -11.22 25.07
N GLN A 191 -15.81 -11.77 24.11
CA GLN A 191 -17.26 -11.95 24.23
C GLN A 191 -17.66 -13.37 24.65
N GLY A 192 -16.75 -14.32 24.64
CA GLY A 192 -16.99 -15.72 24.98
C GLY A 192 -17.82 -16.49 23.93
N ARG A 193 -17.93 -15.98 22.71
CA ARG A 193 -18.66 -16.61 21.60
C ARG A 193 -17.88 -16.52 20.30
N ILE A 194 -17.72 -17.63 19.59
CA ILE A 194 -17.14 -17.67 18.24
C ILE A 194 -18.31 -17.68 17.25
N ASP A 195 -18.33 -16.70 16.35
CA ASP A 195 -19.20 -16.69 15.18
C ASP A 195 -18.39 -17.16 13.94
N PRO A 196 -18.55 -18.45 13.51
CA PRO A 196 -17.83 -18.98 12.35
C PRO A 196 -18.16 -18.23 11.06
N MET A 197 -19.32 -17.56 11.00
CA MET A 197 -19.80 -16.82 9.83
C MET A 197 -18.94 -15.59 9.60
N SER A 198 -18.73 -14.76 10.62
CA SER A 198 -17.91 -13.54 10.54
C SER A 198 -16.43 -13.85 10.38
N VAL A 199 -15.94 -14.95 10.93
CA VAL A 199 -14.51 -15.32 10.91
C VAL A 199 -14.06 -15.84 9.54
N VAL A 200 -14.89 -16.60 8.84
CA VAL A 200 -14.48 -17.31 7.60
C VAL A 200 -15.28 -16.87 6.39
N LEU A 201 -16.60 -16.81 6.50
CA LEU A 201 -17.47 -16.62 5.32
C LEU A 201 -17.46 -15.18 4.83
N GLU A 202 -17.51 -14.19 5.73
CA GLU A 202 -17.51 -12.77 5.34
C GLU A 202 -16.26 -12.38 4.51
N PRO A 203 -15.01 -12.71 4.93
CA PRO A 203 -13.83 -12.39 4.15
C PRO A 203 -13.77 -13.12 2.80
N LEU A 204 -14.18 -14.38 2.77
CA LEU A 204 -14.21 -15.14 1.52
C LEU A 204 -15.24 -14.57 0.55
N LEU A 205 -16.40 -14.14 1.04
CA LEU A 205 -17.41 -13.46 0.23
C LEU A 205 -16.91 -12.10 -0.24
N GLU A 206 -16.28 -11.30 0.63
CA GLU A 206 -15.69 -10.01 0.25
C GLU A 206 -14.66 -10.17 -0.87
N ILE A 207 -13.75 -11.13 -0.77
CA ILE A 207 -12.76 -11.43 -1.80
C ILE A 207 -13.45 -11.88 -3.09
N ALA A 208 -14.37 -12.86 -3.02
CA ALA A 208 -15.06 -13.41 -4.19
C ALA A 208 -15.87 -12.35 -4.93
N LEU A 209 -16.65 -11.54 -4.19
CA LEU A 209 -17.46 -10.46 -4.73
C LEU A 209 -16.58 -9.36 -5.33
N SER A 210 -15.47 -9.00 -4.67
CA SER A 210 -14.53 -8.00 -5.17
C SER A 210 -13.88 -8.43 -6.48
N LEU A 211 -13.43 -9.66 -6.57
CA LEU A 211 -12.85 -10.22 -7.80
C LEU A 211 -13.90 -10.31 -8.91
N ALA A 212 -15.13 -10.72 -8.60
CA ALA A 212 -16.21 -10.79 -9.58
C ALA A 212 -16.59 -9.41 -10.12
N LEU A 213 -16.76 -8.43 -9.24
CA LEU A 213 -17.06 -7.04 -9.61
C LEU A 213 -15.94 -6.44 -10.45
N GLY A 214 -14.69 -6.60 -10.03
CA GLY A 214 -13.53 -6.13 -10.76
C GLY A 214 -13.39 -6.78 -12.13
N ALA A 215 -13.62 -8.09 -12.23
CA ALA A 215 -13.60 -8.80 -13.51
C ALA A 215 -14.69 -8.30 -14.46
N ALA A 216 -15.91 -8.14 -13.97
CA ALA A 216 -17.02 -7.60 -14.76
C ALA A 216 -16.72 -6.17 -15.26
N ALA A 217 -16.18 -5.31 -14.38
CA ALA A 217 -15.82 -3.94 -14.72
C ALA A 217 -14.69 -3.89 -15.76
N GLY A 218 -13.64 -4.69 -15.62
CA GLY A 218 -12.52 -4.76 -16.57
C GLY A 218 -12.93 -5.28 -17.94
N TYR A 219 -13.81 -6.27 -17.98
CA TYR A 219 -14.37 -6.79 -19.22
C TYR A 219 -15.28 -5.76 -19.91
N LEU A 220 -16.14 -5.10 -19.13
CA LEU A 220 -17.03 -4.05 -19.66
C LEU A 220 -16.23 -2.84 -20.17
N LEU A 221 -15.17 -2.44 -19.48
CA LEU A 221 -14.24 -1.41 -19.93
C LEU A 221 -13.68 -1.76 -21.32
N ASN A 222 -13.21 -3.01 -21.51
CA ASN A 222 -12.71 -3.46 -22.80
C ASN A 222 -13.79 -3.44 -23.90
N LEU A 223 -15.03 -3.86 -23.61
CA LEU A 223 -16.13 -3.82 -24.56
C LEU A 223 -16.45 -2.38 -25.04
N LEU A 224 -16.47 -1.44 -24.09
CA LEU A 224 -16.79 -0.05 -24.41
C LEU A 224 -15.64 0.66 -25.11
N GLU A 225 -14.40 0.27 -24.84
CA GLU A 225 -13.23 0.87 -25.47
C GLU A 225 -13.21 0.70 -26.99
N VAL A 226 -13.72 -0.40 -27.50
CA VAL A 226 -13.81 -0.67 -28.95
C VAL A 226 -14.58 0.42 -29.70
N TYR A 227 -15.56 1.05 -29.06
CA TYR A 227 -16.37 2.12 -29.67
C TYR A 227 -15.62 3.47 -29.78
N PHE A 228 -14.50 3.62 -29.08
CA PHE A 228 -13.76 4.88 -29.05
C PHE A 228 -12.42 4.76 -29.78
N HIS A 229 -12.25 5.48 -30.89
CA HIS A 229 -11.02 5.50 -31.68
C HIS A 229 -10.01 6.57 -31.19
N SER A 230 -10.50 7.60 -30.47
CA SER A 230 -9.64 8.68 -29.96
C SER A 230 -8.94 8.27 -28.67
N ARG A 231 -7.63 8.42 -28.65
CA ARG A 231 -6.76 8.11 -27.48
C ARG A 231 -7.19 8.86 -26.21
N SER A 232 -7.65 10.12 -26.35
CA SER A 232 -8.14 10.92 -25.21
C SER A 232 -9.46 10.35 -24.66
N LYS A 233 -10.39 9.95 -25.54
CA LYS A 233 -11.68 9.37 -25.12
C LYS A 233 -11.49 8.04 -24.41
N ARG A 234 -10.57 7.19 -24.89
CA ARG A 234 -10.21 5.92 -24.25
C ARG A 234 -9.62 6.13 -22.85
N MET A 235 -8.70 7.10 -22.71
CA MET A 235 -8.16 7.44 -21.41
C MET A 235 -9.26 7.95 -20.45
N SER A 236 -10.15 8.83 -20.93
CA SER A 236 -11.28 9.33 -20.12
C SER A 236 -12.22 8.20 -19.69
N LEU A 237 -12.44 7.20 -20.55
CA LEU A 237 -13.22 6.01 -20.23
C LEU A 237 -12.55 5.18 -19.13
N SER A 238 -11.25 4.93 -19.24
CA SER A 238 -10.49 4.22 -18.19
C SER A 238 -10.56 4.95 -16.85
N VAL A 239 -10.39 6.28 -16.85
CA VAL A 239 -10.54 7.11 -15.65
C VAL A 239 -11.95 6.97 -15.07
N ALA A 240 -12.99 7.04 -15.90
CA ALA A 240 -14.38 6.89 -15.46
C ALA A 240 -14.65 5.52 -14.83
N PHE A 241 -14.09 4.45 -15.41
CA PHE A 241 -14.23 3.10 -14.83
C PHE A 241 -13.50 2.92 -13.50
N VAL A 242 -12.30 3.49 -13.34
CA VAL A 242 -11.62 3.47 -12.05
C VAL A 242 -12.44 4.23 -11.01
N LEU A 243 -12.96 5.41 -11.33
CA LEU A 243 -13.83 6.17 -10.42
C LEU A 243 -15.11 5.39 -10.07
N LEU A 244 -15.73 4.73 -11.07
CA LEU A 244 -16.91 3.91 -10.86
C LEU A 244 -16.62 2.72 -9.93
N THR A 245 -15.52 2.01 -10.16
CA THR A 245 -15.13 0.86 -9.32
C THR A 245 -14.76 1.28 -7.91
N VAL A 246 -14.11 2.43 -7.73
CA VAL A 246 -13.89 3.04 -6.41
C VAL A 246 -15.20 3.35 -5.71
N GLY A 247 -16.13 4.02 -6.40
CA GLY A 247 -17.46 4.34 -5.84
C GLY A 247 -18.25 3.10 -5.46
N LEU A 248 -18.29 2.08 -6.34
CA LEU A 248 -18.97 0.81 -6.06
C LEU A 248 -18.32 0.05 -4.89
N SER A 249 -17.00 0.07 -4.78
CA SER A 249 -16.31 -0.61 -3.67
C SER A 249 -16.54 0.03 -2.31
N MET A 250 -16.97 1.29 -2.26
CA MET A 250 -17.33 1.95 -1.00
C MET A 250 -18.74 1.59 -0.52
N THR A 251 -19.54 0.87 -1.32
CA THR A 251 -20.89 0.45 -0.91
C THR A 251 -20.81 -0.72 0.05
N LYS A 252 -21.55 -0.63 1.16
CA LYS A 252 -21.73 -1.71 2.13
C LYS A 252 -23.18 -2.18 2.06
N PHE A 253 -23.40 -3.47 2.12
CA PHE A 253 -24.73 -4.08 2.09
C PHE A 253 -24.78 -5.30 3.01
N GLU A 254 -25.99 -5.68 3.41
CA GLU A 254 -26.22 -6.87 4.24
C GLU A 254 -27.01 -7.90 3.43
N ILE A 255 -26.54 -9.16 3.45
CA ILE A 255 -27.23 -10.31 2.88
C ILE A 255 -27.50 -11.31 3.99
N ASN A 256 -28.77 -11.54 4.32
CA ASN A 256 -29.21 -12.49 5.35
C ASN A 256 -28.52 -12.29 6.73
N GLY A 257 -28.29 -11.04 7.13
CA GLY A 257 -27.65 -10.70 8.40
C GLY A 257 -26.12 -10.76 8.37
N THR A 258 -25.51 -11.11 7.23
CA THR A 258 -24.07 -11.08 7.01
C THR A 258 -23.69 -9.74 6.39
N ARG A 259 -22.75 -9.04 6.99
CA ARG A 259 -22.23 -7.78 6.43
C ARG A 259 -21.33 -8.09 5.24
N CYS A 260 -21.71 -7.59 4.09
CA CYS A 260 -20.96 -7.75 2.85
C CYS A 260 -20.44 -6.38 2.38
N GLY A 261 -19.23 -6.39 1.86
CA GLY A 261 -18.59 -5.22 1.26
C GLY A 261 -17.70 -5.62 0.11
N PHE A 262 -16.97 -4.65 -0.40
CA PHE A 262 -15.96 -4.87 -1.43
C PHE A 262 -14.63 -4.31 -0.96
N SER A 263 -13.54 -5.03 -1.20
CA SER A 263 -12.20 -4.50 -1.07
C SER A 263 -11.87 -3.61 -2.28
N LEU A 264 -11.69 -2.30 -2.05
CA LEU A 264 -11.35 -1.32 -3.08
C LEU A 264 -10.12 -1.76 -3.88
N LEU A 265 -9.08 -2.22 -3.19
CA LEU A 265 -7.84 -2.64 -3.82
C LEU A 265 -8.06 -3.85 -4.72
N LEU A 266 -8.78 -4.87 -4.25
CA LEU A 266 -9.05 -6.08 -5.03
C LEU A 266 -9.94 -5.81 -6.25
N VAL A 267 -10.98 -4.97 -6.11
CA VAL A 267 -11.86 -4.57 -7.23
C VAL A 267 -11.05 -3.86 -8.30
N CYS A 268 -10.33 -2.79 -7.95
CA CYS A 268 -9.58 -2.00 -8.92
C CYS A 268 -8.41 -2.79 -9.53
N MET A 269 -7.72 -3.60 -8.74
CA MET A 269 -6.65 -4.48 -9.21
C MET A 269 -7.19 -5.51 -10.21
N MET A 270 -8.30 -6.18 -9.90
CA MET A 270 -8.89 -7.16 -10.80
C MET A 270 -9.44 -6.51 -12.08
N THR A 271 -9.97 -5.28 -11.99
CA THR A 271 -10.35 -4.49 -13.16
C THR A 271 -9.15 -4.28 -14.09
N GLY A 272 -8.01 -3.86 -13.56
CA GLY A 272 -6.76 -3.71 -14.30
C GLY A 272 -6.24 -5.02 -14.88
N THR A 273 -6.30 -6.11 -14.08
CA THR A 273 -5.88 -7.45 -14.48
C THR A 273 -6.68 -7.98 -15.67
N VAL A 274 -8.01 -7.89 -15.63
CA VAL A 274 -8.85 -8.35 -16.75
C VAL A 274 -8.62 -7.45 -17.96
N PHE A 275 -8.62 -6.13 -17.78
CA PHE A 275 -8.41 -5.18 -18.86
C PHE A 275 -7.09 -5.41 -19.59
N CYS A 276 -5.96 -5.59 -18.88
CA CYS A 276 -4.67 -5.80 -19.53
C CYS A 276 -4.54 -7.13 -20.27
N ASN A 277 -5.35 -8.14 -19.92
CA ASN A 277 -5.33 -9.45 -20.57
C ASN A 277 -6.28 -9.57 -21.75
N VAL A 278 -7.33 -8.72 -21.82
CA VAL A 278 -8.36 -8.78 -22.86
C VAL A 278 -8.17 -7.66 -23.90
N CYS A 279 -7.69 -6.48 -23.47
CA CYS A 279 -7.52 -5.33 -24.36
C CYS A 279 -6.14 -5.31 -25.03
N PRO A 280 -6.05 -5.34 -26.37
CA PRO A 280 -4.78 -5.34 -27.09
C PRO A 280 -3.97 -4.05 -26.95
N THR A 281 -4.64 -2.93 -26.68
CA THR A 281 -4.04 -1.58 -26.57
C THR A 281 -3.81 -1.15 -25.13
N SER A 282 -3.94 -2.07 -24.17
CA SER A 282 -3.83 -1.79 -22.74
C SER A 282 -2.50 -1.14 -22.35
N ASP A 283 -1.36 -1.53 -22.95
CA ASP A 283 -0.04 -0.98 -22.63
C ASP A 283 0.02 0.54 -22.87
N GLU A 284 -0.41 0.99 -24.04
CA GLU A 284 -0.40 2.41 -24.40
C GLU A 284 -1.31 3.22 -23.45
N LEU A 285 -2.46 2.67 -23.09
CA LEU A 285 -3.41 3.30 -22.18
C LEU A 285 -2.87 3.38 -20.74
N MET A 286 -2.29 2.30 -20.25
CA MET A 286 -1.67 2.26 -18.92
C MET A 286 -0.54 3.28 -18.77
N ASP A 287 0.35 3.38 -19.78
CA ASP A 287 1.43 4.38 -19.80
C ASP A 287 0.91 5.83 -19.76
N ARG A 288 -0.22 6.09 -20.41
CA ARG A 288 -0.86 7.41 -20.41
C ARG A 288 -1.56 7.71 -19.11
N LEU A 289 -2.30 6.74 -18.58
CA LEU A 289 -2.98 6.83 -17.31
C LEU A 289 -2.00 7.10 -16.19
N ASP A 290 -0.88 6.40 -16.18
CA ASP A 290 0.17 6.58 -15.18
C ASP A 290 0.74 8.01 -15.13
N ARG A 291 0.92 8.62 -16.29
CA ARG A 291 1.34 10.02 -16.37
C ARG A 291 0.27 11.00 -15.90
N TRP A 292 -1.00 10.72 -16.19
CA TRP A 292 -2.12 11.55 -15.78
C TRP A 292 -2.38 11.49 -14.28
N VAL A 293 -2.24 10.30 -13.67
CA VAL A 293 -2.48 10.07 -12.23
C VAL A 293 -1.33 10.60 -11.36
N SER A 294 -0.19 10.94 -11.92
CA SER A 294 0.99 11.39 -11.17
C SER A 294 0.70 12.48 -10.12
N PRO A 295 -0.05 13.57 -10.40
CA PRO A 295 -0.38 14.58 -9.39
C PRO A 295 -1.25 14.03 -8.25
N ILE A 296 -2.16 13.11 -8.56
CA ILE A 296 -3.04 12.48 -7.57
C ILE A 296 -2.21 11.60 -6.62
N ASN A 297 -1.24 10.85 -7.16
CA ASN A 297 -0.32 10.04 -6.37
C ASN A 297 0.55 10.90 -5.44
N ILE A 298 1.03 12.07 -5.89
CA ILE A 298 1.78 12.98 -5.04
C ILE A 298 0.92 13.45 -3.87
N LEU A 299 -0.31 13.89 -4.14
CA LEU A 299 -1.24 14.33 -3.10
C LEU A 299 -1.58 13.20 -2.14
N PHE A 300 -1.76 11.98 -2.64
CA PHE A 300 -1.98 10.80 -1.80
C PHE A 300 -0.87 10.65 -0.74
N PHE A 301 0.40 10.66 -1.14
CA PHE A 301 1.50 10.50 -0.20
C PHE A 301 1.68 11.72 0.72
N VAL A 302 1.39 12.93 0.26
CA VAL A 302 1.40 14.12 1.12
C VAL A 302 0.29 14.05 2.15
N LEU A 303 -0.93 13.64 1.78
CA LEU A 303 -2.04 13.45 2.71
C LEU A 303 -1.74 12.33 3.71
N SER A 304 -1.23 11.18 3.24
CA SER A 304 -0.80 10.08 4.12
C SER A 304 0.25 10.55 5.13
N GLY A 305 1.22 11.37 4.70
CA GLY A 305 2.20 11.96 5.61
C GLY A 305 1.59 12.94 6.63
N ALA A 306 0.55 13.67 6.24
CA ALA A 306 -0.15 14.62 7.12
C ALA A 306 -1.06 13.92 8.16
N GLU A 307 -1.50 12.69 7.88
CA GLU A 307 -2.25 11.84 8.81
C GLU A 307 -1.39 11.25 9.93
N LEU A 308 -0.06 11.27 9.79
CA LEU A 308 0.86 10.69 10.77
C LEU A 308 0.84 11.48 12.09
N ASP A 309 0.34 10.85 13.15
CA ASP A 309 0.24 11.44 14.48
C ASP A 309 1.52 11.23 15.29
N LEU A 310 2.30 12.29 15.44
CA LEU A 310 3.52 12.27 16.24
C LEU A 310 3.29 12.24 17.76
N THR A 311 2.08 12.52 18.23
CA THR A 311 1.79 12.46 19.68
C THR A 311 1.87 11.04 20.22
N ILE A 312 1.72 10.03 19.35
CA ILE A 312 1.87 8.62 19.67
C ILE A 312 3.27 8.32 20.27
N LEU A 313 4.30 9.05 19.82
CA LEU A 313 5.67 8.91 20.31
C LEU A 313 5.84 9.32 21.79
N THR A 314 4.87 9.97 22.39
CA THR A 314 4.91 10.38 23.80
C THR A 314 4.43 9.27 24.76
N ASN A 315 3.77 8.22 24.24
CA ASN A 315 3.26 7.11 25.05
C ASN A 315 4.27 5.96 25.13
N PRO A 316 4.90 5.70 26.30
CA PRO A 316 5.93 4.67 26.43
C PRO A 316 5.41 3.24 26.23
N MET A 317 4.12 2.98 26.52
CA MET A 317 3.51 1.65 26.30
C MET A 317 3.39 1.38 24.80
N VAL A 318 2.88 2.36 24.04
CA VAL A 318 2.77 2.26 22.58
C VAL A 318 4.15 2.09 21.94
N LEU A 319 5.17 2.82 22.43
CA LEU A 319 6.54 2.67 21.95
C LEU A 319 7.09 1.27 22.20
N LEU A 320 6.89 0.72 23.41
CA LEU A 320 7.36 -0.62 23.76
C LEU A 320 6.74 -1.67 22.83
N ILE A 321 5.41 -1.71 22.74
CA ILE A 321 4.68 -2.67 21.90
C ILE A 321 5.05 -2.44 20.42
N GLY A 322 5.11 -1.18 19.99
CA GLY A 322 5.42 -0.80 18.62
C GLY A 322 6.83 -1.22 18.18
N VAL A 323 7.84 -1.08 19.07
CA VAL A 323 9.20 -1.55 18.79
C VAL A 323 9.21 -3.08 18.67
N VAL A 324 8.57 -3.81 19.59
CA VAL A 324 8.46 -5.28 19.52
C VAL A 324 7.77 -5.70 18.22
N TYR A 325 6.66 -5.03 17.87
CA TYR A 325 5.91 -5.26 16.64
C TYR A 325 6.79 -5.04 15.39
N ILE A 326 7.49 -3.89 15.30
CA ILE A 326 8.36 -3.55 14.16
C ILE A 326 9.48 -4.57 14.00
N VAL A 327 10.14 -4.95 15.10
CA VAL A 327 11.25 -5.93 15.07
C VAL A 327 10.73 -7.31 14.66
N ALA A 328 9.67 -7.79 15.29
CA ALA A 328 9.08 -9.10 14.99
C ALA A 328 8.54 -9.16 13.56
N ARG A 329 7.85 -8.10 13.09
CA ARG A 329 7.34 -8.00 11.72
C ARG A 329 8.49 -7.97 10.70
N SER A 330 9.51 -7.16 10.93
CA SER A 330 10.68 -7.12 10.04
C SER A 330 11.38 -8.48 9.96
N ALA A 331 11.58 -9.13 11.08
CA ALA A 331 12.14 -10.49 11.14
C ALA A 331 11.23 -11.49 10.39
N GLY A 332 9.90 -11.39 10.57
CA GLY A 332 8.92 -12.24 9.90
C GLY A 332 8.92 -12.07 8.38
N LYS A 333 8.85 -10.83 7.90
CA LYS A 333 8.89 -10.51 6.46
C LYS A 333 10.20 -10.99 5.81
N ILE A 334 11.33 -10.76 6.45
CA ILE A 334 12.65 -11.15 5.92
C ILE A 334 12.82 -12.67 5.97
N SER A 335 12.59 -13.32 7.11
CA SER A 335 12.74 -14.77 7.26
C SER A 335 11.70 -15.55 6.48
N GLY A 336 10.43 -15.12 6.50
CA GLY A 336 9.35 -15.74 5.76
C GLY A 336 9.57 -15.71 4.25
N SER A 337 9.99 -14.55 3.72
CA SER A 337 10.36 -14.42 2.31
C SER A 337 11.59 -15.25 1.97
N TYR A 338 12.62 -15.25 2.80
CA TYR A 338 13.83 -16.04 2.59
C TYR A 338 13.51 -17.53 2.52
N LEU A 339 12.80 -18.05 3.50
CA LEU A 339 12.46 -19.48 3.61
C LEU A 339 11.57 -19.93 2.43
N SER A 340 10.53 -19.14 2.11
CA SER A 340 9.59 -19.46 1.02
C SER A 340 10.26 -19.36 -0.36
N CYS A 341 11.11 -18.35 -0.58
CA CYS A 341 11.89 -18.22 -1.80
C CYS A 341 12.91 -19.34 -1.96
N ARG A 342 13.53 -19.78 -0.87
CA ARG A 342 14.44 -20.95 -0.88
C ARG A 342 13.70 -22.24 -1.21
N ALA A 343 12.53 -22.46 -0.60
CA ALA A 343 11.69 -23.64 -0.88
C ALA A 343 11.18 -23.68 -2.33
N THR A 344 10.96 -22.52 -2.95
CA THR A 344 10.52 -22.40 -4.35
C THR A 344 11.66 -22.22 -5.36
N SER A 345 12.92 -22.40 -4.92
CA SER A 345 14.12 -22.32 -5.76
C SER A 345 14.24 -20.97 -6.50
N CYS A 346 13.96 -19.86 -5.82
CA CYS A 346 14.23 -18.52 -6.34
C CYS A 346 15.74 -18.22 -6.38
N SER A 347 16.13 -17.23 -7.21
CA SER A 347 17.53 -16.80 -7.28
C SER A 347 18.03 -16.24 -5.93
N PRO A 348 19.35 -16.32 -5.63
CA PRO A 348 19.89 -15.81 -4.35
C PRO A 348 19.59 -14.32 -4.09
N ALA A 349 19.54 -13.49 -5.14
CA ALA A 349 19.18 -12.10 -5.03
C ALA A 349 17.73 -11.92 -4.53
N ILE A 350 16.78 -12.67 -5.08
CA ILE A 350 15.39 -12.67 -4.65
C ILE A 350 15.28 -13.13 -3.21
N GLN A 351 15.92 -14.26 -2.85
CA GLN A 351 15.92 -14.78 -1.48
C GLN A 351 16.37 -13.74 -0.45
N LYS A 352 17.41 -12.97 -0.80
CA LYS A 352 18.03 -12.00 0.12
C LYS A 352 17.24 -10.70 0.24
N TYR A 353 16.66 -10.19 -0.85
CA TYR A 353 16.14 -8.82 -0.90
C TYR A 353 14.63 -8.72 -0.90
N LEU A 354 13.88 -9.75 -1.27
CA LEU A 354 12.42 -9.70 -1.34
C LEU A 354 11.79 -9.29 0.00
N GLY A 355 12.20 -9.89 1.11
CA GLY A 355 11.62 -9.59 2.43
C GLY A 355 11.83 -8.14 2.86
N ILE A 356 12.96 -7.54 2.47
CA ILE A 356 13.24 -6.13 2.77
C ILE A 356 12.33 -5.21 1.95
N THR A 357 12.05 -5.57 0.70
CA THR A 357 11.15 -4.78 -0.16
C THR A 357 9.68 -4.89 0.23
N LEU A 358 9.31 -5.88 1.07
CA LEU A 358 7.96 -6.07 1.62
C LEU A 358 7.75 -5.38 2.97
N LEU A 359 8.73 -4.62 3.48
CA LEU A 359 8.61 -3.90 4.77
C LEU A 359 7.63 -2.72 4.76
N PRO A 360 7.45 -1.94 3.67
CA PRO A 360 6.48 -0.84 3.67
C PRO A 360 5.09 -1.28 4.14
N GLN A 361 4.46 -0.50 5.02
CA GLN A 361 3.15 -0.76 5.59
C GLN A 361 2.33 0.54 5.62
N ALA A 362 1.09 0.50 5.16
CA ALA A 362 0.23 1.69 5.05
C ALA A 362 -1.27 1.33 5.04
N GLY A 363 -2.04 1.96 4.18
CA GLY A 363 -3.49 1.99 4.08
C GLY A 363 -4.27 0.75 4.52
N VAL A 364 -3.94 -0.44 4.01
CA VAL A 364 -4.63 -1.69 4.38
C VAL A 364 -4.49 -1.99 5.88
N ALA A 365 -3.28 -1.81 6.43
CA ALA A 365 -3.04 -2.00 7.86
C ALA A 365 -3.81 -0.98 8.70
N LEU A 366 -3.94 0.26 8.25
CA LEU A 366 -4.74 1.30 8.92
C LEU A 366 -6.23 0.97 8.86
N GLY A 367 -6.74 0.44 7.75
CA GLY A 367 -8.12 -0.04 7.62
C GLY A 367 -8.43 -1.17 8.62
N MET A 368 -7.55 -2.17 8.69
CA MET A 368 -7.67 -3.26 9.67
C MET A 368 -7.60 -2.75 11.12
N ALA A 369 -6.70 -1.80 11.40
CA ALA A 369 -6.58 -1.20 12.73
C ALA A 369 -7.79 -0.36 13.12
N ALA A 370 -8.47 0.27 12.15
CA ALA A 370 -9.73 0.98 12.38
C ALA A 370 -10.86 0.01 12.75
N THR A 371 -10.94 -1.15 12.11
CA THR A 371 -11.88 -2.23 12.49
C THR A 371 -11.53 -2.78 13.88
N ALA A 372 -10.26 -3.00 14.17
CA ALA A 372 -9.79 -3.49 15.46
C ALA A 372 -10.05 -2.49 16.61
N ALA A 373 -10.36 -1.22 16.32
CA ALA A 373 -10.71 -0.23 17.33
C ALA A 373 -12.00 -0.55 18.11
N GLU A 374 -12.80 -1.50 17.64
CA GLU A 374 -13.98 -2.02 18.34
C GLU A 374 -13.63 -2.97 19.51
N LEU A 375 -12.40 -3.50 19.59
CA LEU A 375 -11.92 -4.28 20.72
C LEU A 375 -11.76 -3.40 21.98
N SER A 376 -11.77 -4.02 23.18
CA SER A 376 -11.60 -3.31 24.45
C SER A 376 -10.34 -2.44 24.51
N ASP A 377 -9.23 -2.95 23.97
CA ASP A 377 -7.94 -2.24 23.85
C ASP A 377 -7.68 -1.73 22.42
N GLY A 378 -8.71 -1.56 21.60
CA GLY A 378 -8.60 -1.25 20.18
C GLY A 378 -7.84 0.06 19.89
N HIS A 379 -7.92 1.04 20.80
CA HIS A 379 -7.11 2.26 20.69
C HIS A 379 -5.60 1.96 20.76
N MET A 380 -5.19 0.98 21.58
CA MET A 380 -3.79 0.57 21.65
C MET A 380 -3.34 -0.08 20.33
N VAL A 381 -4.15 -0.99 19.78
CA VAL A 381 -3.91 -1.63 18.48
C VAL A 381 -3.72 -0.56 17.40
N ARG A 382 -4.66 0.39 17.30
CA ARG A 382 -4.57 1.49 16.33
C ARG A 382 -3.30 2.31 16.48
N ASN A 383 -2.94 2.69 17.70
CA ASN A 383 -1.76 3.50 17.97
C ASN A 383 -0.44 2.78 17.64
N VAL A 384 -0.36 1.47 17.93
CA VAL A 384 0.80 0.65 17.57
C VAL A 384 0.94 0.53 16.05
N VAL A 385 -0.15 0.33 15.33
CA VAL A 385 -0.13 0.27 13.86
C VAL A 385 0.24 1.63 13.27
N LEU A 386 -0.30 2.74 13.78
CA LEU A 386 0.07 4.09 13.34
C LEU A 386 1.57 4.37 13.56
N PHE A 387 2.12 3.98 14.71
CA PHE A 387 3.56 4.09 14.97
C PHE A 387 4.38 3.26 13.97
N SER A 388 3.96 2.03 13.72
CA SER A 388 4.61 1.14 12.74
C SER A 388 4.57 1.73 11.33
N VAL A 389 3.41 2.21 10.90
CA VAL A 389 3.20 2.86 9.60
C VAL A 389 4.10 4.09 9.45
N LEU A 390 4.16 4.95 10.49
CA LEU A 390 5.08 6.10 10.51
C LEU A 390 6.52 5.68 10.19
N VAL A 391 7.02 4.66 10.88
CA VAL A 391 8.40 4.17 10.68
C VAL A 391 8.58 3.57 9.30
N TYR A 392 7.68 2.69 8.87
CA TYR A 392 7.83 1.96 7.60
C TYR A 392 7.56 2.83 6.37
N GLU A 393 6.69 3.82 6.45
CA GLU A 393 6.50 4.74 5.32
C GLU A 393 7.71 5.66 5.11
N LEU A 394 8.38 6.09 6.19
CA LEU A 394 9.57 6.91 6.08
C LEU A 394 10.80 6.11 5.61
N VAL A 395 10.99 4.90 6.15
CA VAL A 395 12.20 4.10 5.91
C VAL A 395 12.02 3.10 4.77
N GLY A 396 10.83 2.54 4.61
CA GLY A 396 10.52 1.45 3.68
C GLY A 396 10.86 1.74 2.22
N PRO A 397 10.45 2.88 1.64
CA PRO A 397 10.79 3.21 0.25
C PRO A 397 12.29 3.28 0.00
N THR A 398 13.06 3.79 0.98
CA THR A 398 14.52 3.85 0.91
C THR A 398 15.14 2.45 0.94
N LEU A 399 14.66 1.57 1.83
CA LEU A 399 15.11 0.18 1.90
C LEU A 399 14.76 -0.60 0.64
N THR A 400 13.57 -0.38 0.08
CA THR A 400 13.15 -0.95 -1.21
C THR A 400 14.10 -0.53 -2.32
N LYS A 401 14.41 0.78 -2.43
CA LYS A 401 15.40 1.27 -3.40
C LYS A 401 16.77 0.59 -3.24
N ILE A 402 17.30 0.58 -2.02
CA ILE A 402 18.62 -0.03 -1.73
C ILE A 402 18.62 -1.51 -2.14
N SER A 403 17.55 -2.23 -1.83
CA SER A 403 17.41 -3.65 -2.19
C SER A 403 17.37 -3.88 -3.70
N LEU A 404 16.65 -3.05 -4.46
CA LEU A 404 16.58 -3.13 -5.92
C LEU A 404 17.92 -2.75 -6.58
N VAL A 405 18.65 -1.77 -6.04
CA VAL A 405 20.03 -1.46 -6.48
C VAL A 405 20.95 -2.65 -6.23
N ALA A 406 20.90 -3.23 -5.04
CA ALA A 406 21.75 -4.36 -4.66
C ALA A 406 21.43 -5.65 -5.43
N ALA A 407 20.17 -5.78 -5.89
CA ALA A 407 19.74 -6.85 -6.81
C ALA A 407 20.15 -6.61 -8.26
N GLY A 408 20.63 -5.40 -8.61
CA GLY A 408 21.03 -5.03 -9.97
C GLY A 408 19.85 -4.67 -10.90
N GLU A 409 18.65 -4.44 -10.35
CA GLU A 409 17.45 -4.17 -11.13
C GLU A 409 17.16 -2.67 -11.33
N ILE A 410 17.94 -1.79 -10.70
CA ILE A 410 17.87 -0.33 -10.89
C ILE A 410 19.27 0.31 -10.82
N ARG A 411 19.39 1.51 -11.41
CA ARG A 411 20.57 2.36 -11.24
C ARG A 411 20.39 3.31 -10.06
N PRO A 412 21.43 3.57 -9.25
CA PRO A 412 21.33 4.45 -8.06
C PRO A 412 20.88 5.88 -8.39
N GLU A 413 21.25 6.40 -9.55
CA GLU A 413 20.98 7.76 -10.00
C GLU A 413 19.54 7.97 -10.47
N GLY A 414 18.81 6.88 -10.72
CA GLY A 414 17.46 6.92 -11.29
C GLY A 414 17.43 7.34 -12.76
N ARG A 415 16.29 7.83 -13.24
CA ARG A 415 16.13 8.33 -14.63
C ARG A 415 16.86 9.66 -14.82
N THR A 416 17.57 9.79 -15.91
CA THR A 416 17.94 11.09 -16.47
C THR A 416 16.68 11.85 -16.91
N SER A 417 16.67 13.17 -16.67
CA SER A 417 15.56 14.03 -17.13
C SER A 417 15.52 14.00 -18.66
N ALA A 418 14.33 14.04 -19.25
CA ALA A 418 14.15 14.11 -20.70
C ALA A 418 14.91 15.28 -21.37
N ARG A 419 15.19 16.34 -20.61
CA ARG A 419 16.03 17.47 -21.07
C ARG A 419 17.50 17.12 -21.19
N VAL A 420 17.99 16.11 -20.47
CA VAL A 420 19.37 15.65 -20.54
C VAL A 420 19.54 14.62 -21.67
N GLU A 421 18.50 13.81 -21.94
CA GLU A 421 18.51 12.85 -23.05
C GLU A 421 18.57 13.51 -24.43
N ASN A 422 18.12 14.78 -24.55
CA ASN A 422 18.12 15.54 -25.79
C ASN A 422 19.37 16.46 -25.95
N GLN A 423 20.38 16.40 -25.07
CA GLN A 423 21.66 17.04 -25.35
C GLN A 423 22.42 16.13 -26.32
N PRO A 424 22.84 16.67 -27.48
CA PRO A 424 23.72 15.93 -28.38
C PRO A 424 24.98 15.52 -27.64
N GLU A 425 25.37 14.25 -27.77
CA GLU A 425 26.66 13.78 -27.26
C GLU A 425 27.75 14.71 -27.82
N ALA A 426 28.56 15.27 -26.90
CA ALA A 426 29.69 16.08 -27.31
C ALA A 426 30.54 15.22 -28.25
N PRO A 427 31.01 15.76 -29.39
CA PRO A 427 31.82 15.01 -30.33
C PRO A 427 33.04 14.46 -29.59
N VAL A 428 33.21 13.13 -29.67
CA VAL A 428 34.41 12.46 -29.16
C VAL A 428 35.57 13.01 -29.95
N GLU A 429 36.37 13.87 -29.35
CA GLU A 429 37.67 14.26 -29.93
C GLU A 429 38.53 13.00 -30.02
N LEU A 430 38.64 12.48 -31.24
CA LEU A 430 39.62 11.47 -31.59
C LEU A 430 41.00 12.13 -31.56
N SER A 431 41.74 11.90 -30.48
CA SER A 431 43.18 12.17 -30.39
C SER A 431 43.98 10.91 -30.68
#